data_4bb32d1135393d7735f9208646dd7ba8
#
_entry.id   4bb32d1135393d7735f9208646dd7ba8
#
_cell.length_a   1.000
_cell.length_b   1.000
_cell.length_c   1.000
_cell.angle_alpha   90.00
_cell.angle_beta   90.00
_cell.angle_gamma   90.00
#
_symmetry.space_group_name_H-M   'P 1'
#
loop_
_entity.id
_entity.type
_entity.pdbx_description
1 polymer ?
#
loop_
_entity_poly.entity_id
_entity_poly.type
_entity_poly.pdbx_seq_one_letter_code
_entity_poly.pdbx_strand_id
1 'polypeptide(L)'
;MKREELRTPCYVIMESEMKKNLQILQEIRQQSGCKILLAQKAFSMYSCYPLIGEYLDGTTASGLYEAKLGKECMGKENHIFSPAYREDEFEEVLANCEHLVFNSFSQLEKFGERAANAGKSVGIRVNPECSTQGEHAIYDPCAPGSRLGILRSEE
;
A
#
# COMPACT_ATOMS: atom_id res chain seq x y z
N MET A 1 -7.53 8.70 -29.16
CA MET A 1 -8.73 9.49 -28.77
C MET A 1 -8.32 10.96 -28.75
N LYS A 2 -9.05 11.81 -29.45
CA LYS A 2 -8.78 13.25 -29.47
C LYS A 2 -9.47 13.93 -28.29
N ARG A 3 -8.92 15.06 -27.83
CA ARG A 3 -9.44 15.78 -26.66
C ARG A 3 -10.91 16.21 -26.86
N GLU A 4 -11.28 16.55 -28.06
CA GLU A 4 -12.63 16.99 -28.44
C GLU A 4 -13.68 15.87 -28.41
N GLU A 5 -13.23 14.60 -28.40
CA GLU A 5 -14.08 13.42 -28.35
C GLU A 5 -14.42 13.00 -26.90
N LEU A 6 -13.82 13.64 -25.89
CA LEU A 6 -14.04 13.31 -24.49
C LEU A 6 -15.36 13.88 -23.97
N ARG A 7 -16.15 13.00 -23.37
CA ARG A 7 -17.34 13.43 -22.63
C ARG A 7 -16.92 14.01 -21.28
N THR A 8 -17.15 15.29 -21.07
CA THR A 8 -16.83 16.01 -19.84
C THR A 8 -18.04 16.12 -18.90
N PRO A 9 -17.83 16.22 -17.55
CA PRO A 9 -16.52 16.19 -16.88
C PRO A 9 -15.92 14.78 -16.80
N CYS A 10 -14.59 14.66 -16.96
CA CYS A 10 -13.87 13.37 -16.84
C CYS A 10 -12.43 13.57 -16.38
N TYR A 11 -11.85 12.55 -15.74
CA TYR A 11 -10.41 12.45 -15.50
C TYR A 11 -9.75 11.78 -16.71
N VAL A 12 -8.59 12.30 -17.10
CA VAL A 12 -7.82 11.76 -18.23
C VAL A 12 -6.41 11.43 -17.76
N ILE A 13 -5.99 10.20 -17.99
CA ILE A 13 -4.61 9.76 -17.76
C ILE A 13 -3.86 9.84 -19.10
N MET A 14 -2.76 10.57 -19.09
CA MET A 14 -1.84 10.63 -20.22
C MET A 14 -0.84 9.50 -20.10
N GLU A 15 -1.07 8.40 -20.83
CA GLU A 15 -0.25 7.19 -20.75
C GLU A 15 1.25 7.46 -21.02
N SER A 16 1.56 8.35 -21.96
CA SER A 16 2.93 8.74 -22.28
C SER A 16 3.65 9.39 -21.08
N GLU A 17 2.94 10.22 -20.32
CA GLU A 17 3.51 10.87 -19.13
C GLU A 17 3.62 9.89 -17.96
N MET A 18 2.64 9.01 -17.81
CA MET A 18 2.71 7.92 -16.83
C MET A 18 3.93 7.04 -17.10
N LYS A 19 4.18 6.64 -18.34
CA LYS A 19 5.34 5.83 -18.72
C LYS A 19 6.67 6.51 -18.38
N LYS A 20 6.81 7.81 -18.63
CA LYS A 20 8.01 8.56 -18.25
C LYS A 20 8.27 8.52 -16.75
N ASN A 21 7.22 8.73 -15.94
CA ASN A 21 7.33 8.65 -14.48
C ASN A 21 7.68 7.23 -14.02
N LEU A 22 7.07 6.21 -14.61
CA LEU A 22 7.34 4.81 -14.29
C LEU A 22 8.77 4.40 -14.66
N GLN A 23 9.32 4.92 -15.75
CA GLN A 23 10.72 4.69 -16.14
C GLN A 23 11.70 5.21 -15.10
N ILE A 24 11.45 6.41 -14.51
CA ILE A 24 12.27 6.95 -13.42
C ILE A 24 12.24 6.01 -12.21
N LEU A 25 11.07 5.53 -11.83
CA LEU A 25 10.93 4.57 -10.71
C LEU A 25 11.64 3.24 -11.02
N GLN A 26 11.55 2.76 -12.25
CA GLN A 26 12.24 1.54 -12.67
C GLN A 26 13.76 1.69 -12.61
N GLU A 27 14.31 2.83 -13.02
CA GLU A 27 15.74 3.13 -12.90
C GLU A 27 16.21 3.13 -11.45
N ILE A 28 15.45 3.79 -10.55
CA ILE A 28 15.73 3.79 -9.10
C ILE A 28 15.71 2.36 -8.55
N ARG A 29 14.68 1.57 -8.91
CA ARG A 29 14.55 0.17 -8.53
C ARG A 29 15.76 -0.66 -8.96
N GLN A 30 16.19 -0.49 -10.20
CA GLN A 30 17.34 -1.23 -10.75
C GLN A 30 18.68 -0.84 -10.08
N GLN A 31 18.87 0.46 -9.80
CA GLN A 31 20.09 0.96 -9.19
C GLN A 31 20.21 0.63 -7.70
N SER A 32 19.08 0.67 -6.97
CA SER A 32 19.06 0.45 -5.52
C SER A 32 18.83 -1.01 -5.12
N GLY A 33 18.27 -1.83 -6.02
CA GLY A 33 17.80 -3.18 -5.71
C GLY A 33 16.55 -3.23 -4.83
N CYS A 34 15.93 -2.07 -4.53
CA CYS A 34 14.69 -2.04 -3.75
C CYS A 34 13.47 -2.43 -4.59
N LYS A 35 12.43 -2.94 -3.94
CA LYS A 35 11.11 -3.11 -4.54
C LYS A 35 10.32 -1.81 -4.44
N ILE A 36 9.59 -1.48 -5.49
CA ILE A 36 8.70 -0.30 -5.51
C ILE A 36 7.27 -0.79 -5.75
N LEU A 37 6.36 -0.37 -4.86
CA LEU A 37 4.96 -0.77 -4.89
C LEU A 37 4.06 0.43 -5.18
N LEU A 38 2.98 0.19 -5.92
CA LEU A 38 1.92 1.17 -6.13
C LEU A 38 1.07 1.31 -4.86
N ALA A 39 1.01 2.50 -4.28
CA ALA A 39 0.09 2.82 -3.19
C ALA A 39 -1.32 3.06 -3.73
N GLN A 40 -2.21 2.09 -3.59
CA GLN A 40 -3.56 2.13 -4.17
C GLN A 40 -4.41 3.27 -3.61
N LYS A 41 -4.24 3.63 -2.34
CA LYS A 41 -4.91 4.81 -1.75
C LYS A 41 -4.58 6.13 -2.44
N ALA A 42 -3.43 6.23 -3.10
CA ALA A 42 -3.03 7.40 -3.86
C ALA A 42 -3.46 7.33 -5.33
N PHE A 43 -3.50 6.12 -5.89
CA PHE A 43 -3.89 5.90 -7.27
C PHE A 43 -4.49 4.50 -7.45
N SER A 44 -5.79 4.42 -7.71
CA SER A 44 -6.53 3.17 -7.87
C SER A 44 -7.29 3.05 -9.20
N MET A 45 -6.83 3.73 -10.24
CA MET A 45 -7.35 3.53 -11.60
C MET A 45 -6.85 2.18 -12.14
N TYR A 46 -7.57 1.12 -11.79
CA TYR A 46 -7.17 -0.27 -12.03
C TYR A 46 -6.93 -0.62 -13.50
N SER A 47 -7.56 0.07 -14.43
CA SER A 47 -7.29 -0.10 -15.87
C SER A 47 -5.83 0.21 -16.27
N CYS A 48 -5.10 0.96 -15.44
CA CYS A 48 -3.68 1.24 -15.62
C CYS A 48 -2.76 0.21 -14.95
N TYR A 49 -3.28 -0.68 -14.10
CA TYR A 49 -2.45 -1.62 -13.33
C TYR A 49 -1.63 -2.57 -14.19
N PRO A 50 -2.11 -3.12 -15.30
CA PRO A 50 -1.27 -3.93 -16.18
C PRO A 50 -0.03 -3.18 -16.68
N LEU A 51 -0.20 -1.92 -17.11
CA LEU A 51 0.91 -1.07 -17.52
C LEU A 51 1.86 -0.75 -16.38
N ILE A 52 1.34 -0.36 -15.22
CA ILE A 52 2.15 -0.04 -14.03
C ILE A 52 2.94 -1.27 -13.59
N GLY A 53 2.34 -2.44 -13.68
CA GLY A 53 2.96 -3.72 -13.33
C GLY A 53 4.14 -4.11 -14.23
N GLU A 54 4.30 -3.52 -15.41
CA GLU A 54 5.51 -3.72 -16.23
C GLU A 54 6.75 -3.09 -15.58
N TYR A 55 6.57 -2.06 -14.75
CA TYR A 55 7.64 -1.25 -14.16
C TYR A 55 7.82 -1.50 -12.66
N LEU A 56 6.73 -1.71 -11.92
CA LEU A 56 6.74 -1.87 -10.46
C LEU A 56 6.60 -3.33 -10.03
N ASP A 57 6.93 -3.60 -8.76
CA ASP A 57 6.97 -4.95 -8.21
C ASP A 57 5.60 -5.43 -7.69
N GLY A 58 4.67 -4.52 -7.46
CA GLY A 58 3.37 -4.87 -6.92
C GLY A 58 2.58 -3.68 -6.42
N THR A 59 1.65 -3.96 -5.50
CA THR A 59 0.74 -2.99 -4.90
C THR A 59 0.85 -2.98 -3.38
N THR A 60 0.39 -1.90 -2.76
CA THR A 60 0.13 -1.86 -1.32
C THR A 60 -1.30 -1.38 -1.05
N ALA A 61 -1.98 -2.10 -0.17
CA ALA A 61 -3.37 -1.93 0.18
C ALA A 61 -3.54 -1.34 1.59
N SER A 62 -4.61 -0.58 1.80
CA SER A 62 -5.02 -0.05 3.10
C SER A 62 -6.20 -0.83 3.71
N GLY A 63 -6.72 -1.82 3.01
CA GLY A 63 -7.80 -2.69 3.43
C GLY A 63 -8.09 -3.79 2.42
N LEU A 64 -9.05 -4.67 2.75
CA LEU A 64 -9.36 -5.87 1.98
C LEU A 64 -9.73 -5.58 0.52
N TYR A 65 -10.54 -4.55 0.25
CA TYR A 65 -11.00 -4.26 -1.11
C TYR A 65 -9.86 -3.81 -2.03
N GLU A 66 -8.92 -2.99 -1.51
CA GLU A 66 -7.71 -2.65 -2.25
C GLU A 66 -6.81 -3.88 -2.44
N ALA A 67 -6.72 -4.77 -1.45
CA ALA A 67 -5.95 -6.01 -1.56
C ALA A 67 -6.49 -6.91 -2.69
N LYS A 68 -7.81 -7.09 -2.75
CA LYS A 68 -8.47 -7.83 -3.84
C LYS A 68 -8.22 -7.17 -5.20
N LEU A 69 -8.37 -5.84 -5.27
CA LEU A 69 -8.14 -5.08 -6.49
C LEU A 69 -6.70 -5.23 -7.01
N GLY A 70 -5.72 -5.09 -6.12
CA GLY A 70 -4.31 -5.27 -6.46
C GLY A 70 -4.00 -6.68 -6.97
N LYS A 71 -4.51 -7.70 -6.28
CA LYS A 71 -4.35 -9.10 -6.66
C LYS A 71 -4.99 -9.40 -8.02
N GLU A 72 -6.22 -8.94 -8.24
CA GLU A 72 -6.98 -9.21 -9.46
C GLU A 72 -6.43 -8.44 -10.67
N CYS A 73 -6.11 -7.14 -10.51
CA CYS A 73 -5.82 -6.27 -11.64
C CYS A 73 -4.33 -6.14 -11.96
N MET A 74 -3.42 -6.33 -10.98
CA MET A 74 -1.98 -6.34 -11.23
C MET A 74 -1.37 -7.75 -11.14
N GLY A 75 -1.84 -8.58 -10.20
CA GLY A 75 -1.41 -9.97 -10.07
C GLY A 75 0.04 -10.16 -9.64
N LYS A 76 0.64 -9.14 -9.01
CA LYS A 76 2.00 -9.15 -8.48
C LYS A 76 2.00 -9.15 -6.96
N GLU A 77 3.18 -8.94 -6.34
CA GLU A 77 3.33 -8.87 -4.89
C GLU A 77 2.38 -7.82 -4.30
N ASN A 78 1.64 -8.20 -3.26
CA ASN A 78 0.63 -7.35 -2.65
C ASN A 78 0.87 -7.22 -1.15
N HIS A 79 1.14 -6.02 -0.69
CA HIS A 79 1.33 -5.69 0.72
C HIS A 79 0.06 -5.11 1.29
N ILE A 80 -0.14 -5.26 2.60
CA ILE A 80 -1.26 -4.59 3.28
C ILE A 80 -0.80 -4.01 4.62
N PHE A 81 -1.24 -2.78 4.88
CA PHE A 81 -1.24 -2.17 6.20
C PHE A 81 -2.62 -1.64 6.50
N SER A 82 -3.23 -2.12 7.59
CA SER A 82 -4.47 -1.57 8.11
C SER A 82 -4.31 -1.25 9.60
N PRO A 83 -4.77 -0.09 10.09
CA PRO A 83 -4.77 0.23 11.52
C PRO A 83 -5.57 -0.76 12.36
N ALA A 84 -6.58 -1.42 11.76
CA ALA A 84 -7.38 -2.46 12.40
C ALA A 84 -7.82 -3.50 11.37
N TYR A 85 -7.38 -4.75 11.57
CA TYR A 85 -7.89 -5.88 10.81
C TYR A 85 -9.16 -6.42 11.47
N ARG A 86 -10.14 -6.75 10.63
CA ARG A 86 -11.38 -7.40 11.07
C ARG A 86 -11.20 -8.91 11.07
N GLU A 87 -11.75 -9.56 12.08
CA GLU A 87 -11.68 -11.03 12.22
C GLU A 87 -12.36 -11.76 11.06
N ASP A 88 -13.52 -11.27 10.66
CA ASP A 88 -14.34 -11.85 9.60
C ASP A 88 -13.76 -11.65 8.19
N GLU A 89 -12.79 -10.74 8.02
CA GLU A 89 -12.11 -10.47 6.75
C GLU A 89 -10.69 -11.07 6.67
N PHE A 90 -10.14 -11.53 7.79
CA PHE A 90 -8.71 -11.81 7.88
C PHE A 90 -8.25 -12.96 6.98
N GLU A 91 -9.06 -14.01 6.81
CA GLU A 91 -8.74 -15.10 5.89
C GLU A 91 -8.69 -14.62 4.43
N GLU A 92 -9.57 -13.71 4.05
CA GLU A 92 -9.52 -13.12 2.71
C GLU A 92 -8.30 -12.20 2.55
N VAL A 93 -7.86 -11.50 3.60
CA VAL A 93 -6.60 -10.74 3.58
C VAL A 93 -5.42 -11.67 3.35
N LEU A 94 -5.34 -12.80 4.06
CA LEU A 94 -4.30 -13.81 3.87
C LEU A 94 -4.28 -14.37 2.44
N ALA A 95 -5.44 -14.59 1.85
CA ALA A 95 -5.55 -15.11 0.49
C ALA A 95 -5.06 -14.11 -0.58
N ASN A 96 -5.11 -12.81 -0.29
CA ASN A 96 -4.84 -11.76 -1.27
C ASN A 96 -3.51 -11.02 -1.07
N CYS A 97 -2.79 -11.22 0.05
CA CYS A 97 -1.57 -10.49 0.36
C CYS A 97 -0.41 -11.43 0.68
N GLU A 98 0.79 -11.05 0.30
CA GLU A 98 2.04 -11.73 0.62
C GLU A 98 2.71 -11.15 1.87
N HIS A 99 2.53 -9.85 2.14
CA HIS A 99 3.12 -9.14 3.28
C HIS A 99 2.06 -8.38 4.07
N LEU A 100 2.01 -8.61 5.38
CA LEU A 100 1.08 -7.96 6.30
C LEU A 100 1.83 -7.12 7.31
N VAL A 101 1.40 -5.89 7.52
CA VAL A 101 1.95 -5.01 8.54
C VAL A 101 0.90 -4.77 9.62
N PHE A 102 1.21 -5.13 10.85
CA PHE A 102 0.35 -4.89 12.02
C PHE A 102 0.62 -3.53 12.64
N ASN A 103 -0.41 -2.94 13.19
CA ASN A 103 -0.36 -1.61 13.78
C ASN A 103 -0.05 -1.62 15.29
N SER A 104 -0.23 -2.76 15.95
CA SER A 104 -0.04 -2.91 17.39
C SER A 104 0.40 -4.34 17.76
N PHE A 105 0.95 -4.52 18.94
CA PHE A 105 1.26 -5.84 19.48
C PHE A 105 0.00 -6.70 19.65
N SER A 106 -1.12 -6.12 20.07
CA SER A 106 -2.38 -6.87 20.19
C SER A 106 -2.88 -7.43 18.86
N GLN A 107 -2.65 -6.73 17.74
CA GLN A 107 -2.92 -7.29 16.40
C GLN A 107 -1.93 -8.42 16.06
N LEU A 108 -0.65 -8.24 16.38
CA LEU A 108 0.37 -9.27 16.14
C LEU A 108 0.07 -10.53 16.94
N GLU A 109 -0.29 -10.41 18.21
CA GLU A 109 -0.70 -11.54 19.07
C GLU A 109 -1.93 -12.25 18.50
N LYS A 110 -2.92 -11.49 18.05
CA LYS A 110 -4.18 -12.05 17.56
C LYS A 110 -4.04 -12.74 16.21
N PHE A 111 -3.28 -12.18 15.29
CA PHE A 111 -3.27 -12.56 13.88
C PHE A 111 -1.91 -13.09 13.38
N GLY A 112 -0.82 -12.84 14.12
CA GLY A 112 0.53 -13.12 13.64
C GLY A 112 0.80 -14.60 13.40
N GLU A 113 0.37 -15.47 14.29
CA GLU A 113 0.52 -16.92 14.12
C GLU A 113 -0.23 -17.45 12.89
N ARG A 114 -1.45 -16.95 12.66
CA ARG A 114 -2.25 -17.32 11.47
C ARG A 114 -1.56 -16.86 10.18
N ALA A 115 -1.01 -15.65 10.18
CA ALA A 115 -0.26 -15.14 9.04
C ALA A 115 1.02 -15.95 8.79
N ALA A 116 1.78 -16.27 9.83
CA ALA A 116 2.99 -17.08 9.73
C ALA A 116 2.70 -18.49 9.22
N ASN A 117 1.66 -19.15 9.76
CA ASN A 117 1.23 -20.48 9.32
C ASN A 117 0.73 -20.49 7.87
N ALA A 118 0.20 -19.38 7.38
CA ALA A 118 -0.15 -19.17 5.97
C ALA A 118 1.07 -18.82 5.10
N GLY A 119 2.30 -18.83 5.66
CA GLY A 119 3.53 -18.51 4.93
C GLY A 119 3.69 -17.04 4.55
N LYS A 120 3.02 -16.14 5.25
CA LYS A 120 3.07 -14.71 4.95
C LYS A 120 4.21 -14.02 5.68
N SER A 121 4.79 -13.00 5.05
CA SER A 121 5.72 -12.09 5.70
C SER A 121 4.96 -11.13 6.60
N VAL A 122 5.45 -10.95 7.82
CA VAL A 122 4.82 -10.15 8.86
C VAL A 122 5.75 -9.03 9.30
N GLY A 123 5.23 -7.82 9.38
CA GLY A 123 5.90 -6.64 9.92
C GLY A 123 5.04 -5.94 10.96
N ILE A 124 5.68 -5.04 11.71
CA ILE A 124 5.00 -4.16 12.64
C ILE A 124 5.31 -2.70 12.29
N ARG A 125 4.30 -1.85 12.37
CA ARG A 125 4.47 -0.42 12.17
C ARG A 125 4.96 0.22 13.47
N VAL A 126 6.06 0.93 13.40
CA VAL A 126 6.61 1.72 14.52
C VAL A 126 6.31 3.20 14.29
N ASN A 127 5.85 3.90 15.33
CA ASN A 127 5.81 5.36 15.36
C ASN A 127 7.13 5.85 15.96
N PRO A 128 8.00 6.52 15.18
CA PRO A 128 9.29 6.96 15.68
C PRO A 128 9.22 8.19 16.59
N GLU A 129 8.00 8.73 16.85
CA GLU A 129 7.77 9.95 17.62
C GLU A 129 8.59 11.15 17.12
N CYS A 130 8.94 11.12 15.83
CA CYS A 130 9.71 12.14 15.13
C CYS A 130 8.97 12.57 13.87
N SER A 131 8.49 13.80 13.86
CA SER A 131 7.73 14.35 12.74
C SER A 131 8.62 15.15 11.79
N THR A 132 8.35 15.00 10.49
CA THR A 132 8.93 15.83 9.43
C THR A 132 7.87 16.68 8.74
N GLN A 133 6.63 16.72 9.25
CA GLN A 133 5.48 17.39 8.62
C GLN A 133 5.44 18.92 8.83
N GLY A 134 6.33 19.48 9.66
CA GLY A 134 6.35 20.91 9.96
C GLY A 134 5.06 21.37 10.64
N GLU A 135 4.39 22.38 10.08
CA GLU A 135 3.21 23.00 10.71
C GLU A 135 1.88 22.24 10.49
N HIS A 136 1.88 21.12 9.76
CA HIS A 136 0.66 20.36 9.41
C HIS A 136 0.36 19.23 10.38
N ALA A 137 0.25 19.53 11.68
CA ALA A 137 0.05 18.53 12.74
C ALA A 137 -1.18 17.60 12.53
N ILE A 138 -2.24 18.09 11.87
CA ILE A 138 -3.44 17.29 11.61
C ILE A 138 -3.21 16.10 10.68
N TYR A 139 -2.18 16.16 9.83
CA TYR A 139 -1.80 15.10 8.91
C TYR A 139 -0.57 14.32 9.37
N ASP A 140 -0.04 14.67 10.54
CA ASP A 140 1.18 14.08 11.06
C ASP A 140 0.90 12.71 11.69
N PRO A 141 1.39 11.61 11.10
CA PRO A 141 1.21 10.27 11.65
C PRO A 141 1.99 10.06 12.96
N CYS A 142 2.91 10.96 13.29
CA CYS A 142 3.74 10.90 14.50
C CYS A 142 3.29 11.89 15.59
N ALA A 143 2.20 12.65 15.36
CA ALA A 143 1.67 13.59 16.35
C ALA A 143 1.22 12.86 17.63
N PRO A 144 1.30 13.52 18.78
CA PRO A 144 0.76 13.00 20.04
C PRO A 144 -0.70 12.56 19.87
N GLY A 145 -1.02 11.33 20.32
CA GLY A 145 -2.35 10.74 20.15
C GLY A 145 -2.61 10.12 18.77
N SER A 146 -1.61 10.03 17.91
CA SER A 146 -1.73 9.26 16.66
C SER A 146 -2.08 7.80 16.95
N ARG A 147 -3.01 7.24 16.15
CA ARG A 147 -3.39 5.82 16.22
C ARG A 147 -2.49 4.91 15.39
N LEU A 148 -1.43 5.45 14.78
CA LEU A 148 -0.64 4.75 13.77
C LEU A 148 0.72 4.32 14.31
N GLY A 149 0.90 3.01 14.39
CA GLY A 149 2.13 2.37 14.85
C GLY A 149 2.25 2.29 16.38
N ILE A 150 3.14 1.43 16.83
CA ILE A 150 3.50 1.29 18.24
C ILE A 150 4.45 2.41 18.68
N LEU A 151 4.31 2.86 19.91
CA LEU A 151 5.21 3.80 20.54
C LEU A 151 6.33 3.05 21.25
N ARG A 152 7.47 3.74 21.47
CA ARG A 152 8.58 3.18 22.24
C ARG A 152 8.17 2.82 23.69
N SER A 153 7.21 3.54 24.26
CA SER A 153 6.68 3.25 25.59
C SER A 153 5.82 2.00 25.69
N GLU A 154 5.46 1.40 24.56
CA GLU A 154 4.64 0.17 24.46
C GLU A 154 5.51 -1.08 24.27
N GLU A 155 6.83 -0.92 24.14
CA GLU A 155 7.79 -2.03 24.11
C GLU A 155 7.93 -2.69 25.49
#